data_7d9d6d5d6b448d150c1efa6966c7faca
#
_entry.id   7d9d6d5d6b448d150c1efa6966c7faca
#
_cell.length_a   1.000
_cell.length_b   1.000
_cell.length_c   1.000
_cell.angle_alpha   90.00
_cell.angle_beta   90.00
_cell.angle_gamma   90.00
#
_symmetry.space_group_name_H-M   'P 1'
#
loop_
_entity.id
_entity.type
_entity.pdbx_description
1 polymer ?
#
loop_
_entity_poly.entity_id
_entity_poly.type
_entity_poly.pdbx_seq_one_letter_code
_entity_poly.pdbx_strand_id
1 'polypeptide(L)'
;MTKAISIPDIRNQNRRRTVPFFCTYHLGIKTGRRLGERRIPQKGMPEYVDRYPGHLMVCMVVILFLGVLDAFFTLNILARGGEELNWVMAQLIEDSTQKFISFKLALTSMALILLVIHYNVRLTEKIRVWHIKYLILSGYTVLIGYELYLLKLAELY
;
A
#
# COMPACT_ATOMS: atom_id res chain seq x y z
N MET A 1 -8.76 -48.02 -49.40
CA MET A 1 -9.58 -47.37 -48.32
C MET A 1 -8.70 -47.13 -47.10
N THR A 2 -8.15 -45.96 -47.00
CA THR A 2 -7.23 -45.57 -45.90
C THR A 2 -8.08 -44.98 -44.77
N LYS A 3 -8.17 -45.69 -43.62
CA LYS A 3 -8.85 -45.21 -42.42
C LYS A 3 -8.04 -44.04 -41.81
N ALA A 4 -8.60 -42.85 -41.82
CA ALA A 4 -8.05 -41.72 -41.12
C ALA A 4 -8.09 -41.99 -39.60
N ILE A 5 -6.92 -42.04 -38.96
CA ILE A 5 -6.80 -42.14 -37.51
C ILE A 5 -7.12 -40.76 -36.95
N SER A 6 -8.27 -40.63 -36.30
CA SER A 6 -8.61 -39.41 -35.58
C SER A 6 -7.76 -39.32 -34.27
N ILE A 7 -6.84 -38.40 -34.24
CA ILE A 7 -6.07 -38.10 -33.02
C ILE A 7 -7.02 -37.37 -32.06
N PRO A 8 -7.24 -37.89 -30.81
CA PRO A 8 -8.11 -37.23 -29.85
C PRO A 8 -7.53 -35.86 -29.49
N ASP A 9 -8.35 -34.83 -29.56
CA ASP A 9 -8.00 -33.48 -29.21
C ASP A 9 -7.73 -33.37 -27.68
N ILE A 10 -6.46 -33.41 -27.30
CA ILE A 10 -6.00 -33.33 -25.89
C ILE A 10 -6.17 -31.92 -25.34
N ARG A 11 -6.65 -30.94 -26.11
CA ARG A 11 -6.79 -29.53 -25.68
C ARG A 11 -7.91 -29.31 -24.67
N ASN A 12 -8.81 -30.27 -24.46
CA ASN A 12 -10.00 -30.09 -23.63
C ASN A 12 -9.84 -30.63 -22.19
N GLN A 13 -8.66 -31.07 -21.81
CA GLN A 13 -8.39 -31.31 -20.37
C GLN A 13 -8.23 -29.98 -19.66
N ASN A 14 -9.27 -29.65 -18.92
CA ASN A 14 -9.35 -28.46 -18.05
C ASN A 14 -8.22 -28.47 -17.02
N ARG A 15 -7.02 -27.97 -17.38
CA ARG A 15 -5.83 -27.87 -16.53
C ARG A 15 -5.96 -26.76 -15.48
N ARG A 16 -7.16 -26.36 -15.15
CA ARG A 16 -7.40 -25.49 -14.00
C ARG A 16 -7.26 -26.34 -12.73
N ARG A 17 -6.02 -26.59 -12.31
CA ARG A 17 -5.76 -27.02 -10.95
C ARG A 17 -6.38 -25.97 -10.03
N THR A 18 -7.40 -26.36 -9.28
CA THR A 18 -7.92 -25.58 -8.16
C THR A 18 -6.77 -25.45 -7.15
N VAL A 19 -6.10 -24.31 -7.15
CA VAL A 19 -5.02 -24.02 -6.21
C VAL A 19 -5.69 -23.67 -4.89
N PRO A 20 -5.40 -24.38 -3.77
CA PRO A 20 -5.98 -24.07 -2.47
C PRO A 20 -5.63 -22.63 -2.09
N PHE A 21 -6.56 -21.96 -1.40
CA PHE A 21 -6.43 -20.56 -0.99
C PHE A 21 -5.13 -20.33 -0.18
N PHE A 22 -4.77 -21.28 0.70
CA PHE A 22 -3.50 -21.29 1.42
C PHE A 22 -2.46 -22.16 0.68
N CYS A 23 -1.84 -21.62 -0.35
CA CYS A 23 -0.69 -22.26 -0.98
C CYS A 23 0.55 -21.37 -0.85
N THR A 24 1.74 -21.95 -1.00
CA THR A 24 3.02 -21.24 -0.91
C THR A 24 3.16 -20.06 -1.87
N TYR A 25 2.35 -20.05 -2.95
CA TYR A 25 2.27 -18.95 -3.90
C TYR A 25 1.46 -17.76 -3.31
N HIS A 26 0.27 -18.03 -2.74
CA HIS A 26 -0.57 -17.00 -2.11
C HIS A 26 0.04 -16.47 -0.80
N LEU A 27 0.84 -17.27 -0.11
CA LEU A 27 1.60 -16.84 1.07
C LEU A 27 2.87 -16.05 0.74
N GLY A 28 3.14 -15.77 -0.55
CA GLY A 28 4.30 -14.99 -0.97
C GLY A 28 5.65 -15.72 -0.86
N ILE A 29 5.66 -17.02 -0.48
CA ILE A 29 6.88 -17.82 -0.30
C ILE A 29 7.50 -18.21 -1.64
N LYS A 30 6.68 -18.41 -2.68
CA LYS A 30 7.13 -18.62 -4.07
C LYS A 30 7.00 -17.34 -4.87
N THR A 31 8.10 -16.84 -5.37
CA THR A 31 8.13 -15.69 -6.29
C THR A 31 7.44 -16.02 -7.61
N GLY A 32 6.41 -15.28 -7.93
CA GLY A 32 5.78 -15.33 -9.25
C GLY A 32 6.73 -14.85 -10.35
N ARG A 33 6.56 -15.37 -11.57
CA ARG A 33 7.39 -15.03 -12.74
C ARG A 33 6.72 -14.04 -13.68
N ARG A 34 5.51 -13.57 -13.37
CA ARG A 34 4.74 -12.71 -14.27
C ARG A 34 5.15 -11.25 -14.08
N LEU A 35 5.73 -10.67 -15.12
CA LEU A 35 6.06 -9.25 -15.22
C LEU A 35 4.95 -8.43 -15.90
N GLY A 36 3.97 -9.10 -16.52
CA GLY A 36 2.83 -8.49 -17.21
C GLY A 36 1.79 -9.52 -17.64
N GLU A 37 0.61 -9.07 -17.99
CA GLU A 37 -0.49 -9.91 -18.45
C GLU A 37 -0.26 -10.36 -19.89
N ARG A 38 -0.37 -11.69 -20.16
CA ARG A 38 -0.26 -12.25 -21.52
C ARG A 38 -1.49 -12.02 -22.40
N ARG A 39 -2.60 -11.62 -21.79
CA ARG A 39 -3.84 -11.33 -22.53
C ARG A 39 -3.80 -9.89 -23.02
N ILE A 40 -4.38 -9.65 -24.19
CA ILE A 40 -4.56 -8.30 -24.73
C ILE A 40 -5.25 -7.47 -23.63
N PRO A 41 -4.64 -6.34 -23.17
CA PRO A 41 -5.23 -5.56 -22.09
C PRO A 41 -6.59 -5.05 -22.55
N GLN A 42 -7.67 -5.52 -21.93
CA GLN A 42 -8.95 -4.86 -22.10
C GLN A 42 -8.86 -3.48 -21.44
N LYS A 43 -9.11 -2.42 -22.22
CA LYS A 43 -9.11 -1.04 -21.74
C LYS A 43 -9.95 -0.93 -20.46
N GLY A 44 -9.32 -0.65 -19.31
CA GLY A 44 -10.02 -0.40 -18.06
C GLY A 44 -9.97 -1.51 -17.00
N MET A 45 -9.43 -2.70 -17.29
CA MET A 45 -9.24 -3.71 -16.24
C MET A 45 -7.94 -3.52 -15.45
N PRO A 46 -7.95 -3.76 -14.12
CA PRO A 46 -6.75 -3.70 -13.30
C PRO A 46 -5.77 -4.81 -13.72
N GLU A 47 -4.53 -4.43 -14.01
CA GLU A 47 -3.45 -5.37 -14.33
C GLU A 47 -2.76 -5.79 -13.03
N TYR A 48 -2.96 -7.05 -12.62
CA TYR A 48 -2.28 -7.62 -11.46
C TYR A 48 -0.97 -8.28 -11.89
N VAL A 49 0.12 -7.82 -11.32
CA VAL A 49 1.47 -8.32 -11.58
C VAL A 49 2.02 -9.08 -10.38
N ASP A 50 2.79 -10.14 -10.63
CA ASP A 50 3.43 -10.95 -9.57
C ASP A 50 4.69 -10.27 -9.00
N ARG A 51 5.23 -9.27 -9.71
CA ARG A 51 6.42 -8.53 -9.31
C ARG A 51 6.17 -7.03 -9.36
N TYR A 52 6.38 -6.39 -8.23
CA TYR A 52 6.35 -4.94 -8.11
C TYR A 52 7.77 -4.36 -8.27
N PRO A 53 7.91 -3.15 -8.81
CA PRO A 53 9.21 -2.51 -8.94
C PRO A 53 9.79 -2.18 -7.56
N GLY A 54 11.12 -2.39 -7.38
CA GLY A 54 11.79 -2.21 -6.09
C GLY A 54 11.61 -0.81 -5.49
N HIS A 55 11.54 0.22 -6.32
CA HIS A 55 11.30 1.60 -5.87
C HIS A 55 9.91 1.78 -5.19
N LEU A 56 8.91 0.94 -5.52
CA LEU A 56 7.63 0.95 -4.83
C LEU A 56 7.82 0.53 -3.37
N MET A 57 8.53 -0.58 -3.15
CA MET A 57 8.79 -1.10 -1.80
C MET A 57 9.54 -0.08 -0.94
N VAL A 58 10.60 0.52 -1.50
CA VAL A 58 11.35 1.58 -0.80
C VAL A 58 10.43 2.76 -0.45
N CYS A 59 9.60 3.21 -1.38
CA CYS A 59 8.68 4.31 -1.14
C CYS A 59 7.67 3.99 -0.04
N MET A 60 7.13 2.74 0.01
CA MET A 60 6.20 2.30 1.05
C MET A 60 6.86 2.28 2.43
N VAL A 61 8.10 1.77 2.52
CA VAL A 61 8.88 1.75 3.77
C VAL A 61 9.15 3.18 4.26
N VAL A 62 9.51 4.10 3.35
CA VAL A 62 9.74 5.51 3.69
C VAL A 62 8.46 6.16 4.20
N ILE A 63 7.30 5.95 3.54
CA ILE A 63 6.02 6.51 4.00
C ILE A 63 5.66 5.96 5.37
N LEU A 64 5.83 4.65 5.60
CA LEU A 64 5.56 4.06 6.90
C LEU A 64 6.46 4.67 8.00
N PHE A 65 7.75 4.85 7.70
CA PHE A 65 8.70 5.47 8.61
C PHE A 65 8.32 6.93 8.93
N LEU A 66 7.92 7.71 7.92
CA LEU A 66 7.41 9.07 8.12
C LEU A 66 6.14 9.07 8.98
N GLY A 67 5.25 8.08 8.83
CA GLY A 67 4.08 7.93 9.70
C GLY A 67 4.42 7.62 11.16
N VAL A 68 5.53 6.89 11.41
CA VAL A 68 6.04 6.69 12.78
C VAL A 68 6.60 7.99 13.34
N LEU A 69 7.37 8.75 12.55
CA LEU A 69 7.91 10.04 12.95
C LEU A 69 6.81 11.05 13.25
N ASP A 70 5.78 11.11 12.42
CA ASP A 70 4.59 11.93 12.63
C ASP A 70 3.89 11.59 13.97
N ALA A 71 3.70 10.31 14.29
CA ALA A 71 3.17 9.93 15.60
C ALA A 71 4.07 10.37 16.76
N PHE A 72 5.38 10.24 16.61
CA PHE A 72 6.36 10.63 17.62
C PHE A 72 6.37 12.15 17.85
N PHE A 73 6.39 12.95 16.78
CA PHE A 73 6.40 14.41 16.89
C PHE A 73 5.08 14.95 17.42
N THR A 74 3.94 14.40 16.99
CA THR A 74 2.63 14.73 17.55
C THR A 74 2.63 14.57 19.08
N LEU A 75 3.13 13.43 19.61
CA LEU A 75 3.21 13.20 21.05
C LEU A 75 4.16 14.17 21.77
N ASN A 76 5.27 14.55 21.13
CA ASN A 76 6.17 15.55 21.69
C ASN A 76 5.54 16.94 21.75
N ILE A 77 4.76 17.32 20.72
CA ILE A 77 4.02 18.58 20.69
C ILE A 77 2.99 18.61 21.83
N LEU A 78 2.23 17.52 21.99
CA LEU A 78 1.24 17.37 23.06
C LEU A 78 1.87 17.45 24.46
N ALA A 79 3.02 16.80 24.66
CA ALA A 79 3.76 16.85 25.92
C ALA A 79 4.24 18.26 26.28
N ARG A 80 4.34 19.18 25.31
CA ARG A 80 4.71 20.59 25.46
C ARG A 80 3.49 21.54 25.52
N GLY A 81 2.28 20.99 25.69
CA GLY A 81 1.05 21.77 25.81
C GLY A 81 0.36 22.10 24.49
N GLY A 82 0.78 21.47 23.39
CA GLY A 82 0.05 21.53 22.13
C GLY A 82 -1.25 20.73 22.17
N GLU A 83 -2.13 20.96 21.21
CA GLU A 83 -3.42 20.28 21.08
C GLU A 83 -3.49 19.48 19.78
N GLU A 84 -4.17 18.31 19.81
CA GLU A 84 -4.47 17.54 18.63
C GLU A 84 -5.74 18.07 17.95
N LEU A 85 -5.63 18.49 16.68
CA LEU A 85 -6.73 19.08 15.93
C LEU A 85 -7.73 18.05 15.41
N ASN A 86 -7.30 16.81 15.23
CA ASN A 86 -8.18 15.73 14.80
C ASN A 86 -8.93 15.15 16.02
N TRP A 87 -10.22 15.42 16.11
CA TRP A 87 -11.06 15.00 17.26
C TRP A 87 -11.03 13.49 17.52
N VAL A 88 -10.95 12.63 16.47
CA VAL A 88 -10.82 11.17 16.64
C VAL A 88 -9.49 10.81 17.29
N MET A 89 -8.42 11.46 16.85
CA MET A 89 -7.09 11.24 17.42
C MET A 89 -6.98 11.79 18.82
N ALA A 90 -7.59 12.95 19.10
CA ALA A 90 -7.68 13.53 20.45
C ALA A 90 -8.34 12.57 21.44
N GLN A 91 -9.50 11.98 21.11
CA GLN A 91 -10.14 10.96 21.95
C GLN A 91 -9.27 9.73 22.20
N LEU A 92 -8.54 9.26 21.17
CA LEU A 92 -7.65 8.10 21.31
C LEU A 92 -6.46 8.40 22.23
N ILE A 93 -5.95 9.64 22.21
CA ILE A 93 -4.85 10.10 23.09
C ILE A 93 -5.31 10.20 24.53
N GLU A 94 -6.50 10.75 24.77
CA GLU A 94 -7.10 10.84 26.12
C GLU A 94 -7.28 9.47 26.74
N ASP A 95 -7.69 8.45 25.94
CA ASP A 95 -7.88 7.10 26.43
C ASP A 95 -6.54 6.38 26.64
N SER A 96 -5.62 6.42 25.66
CA SER A 96 -4.28 5.84 25.77
C SER A 96 -3.38 6.24 24.62
N THR A 97 -2.18 6.73 24.93
CA THR A 97 -1.11 6.96 23.95
C THR A 97 -0.82 5.74 23.08
N GLN A 98 -0.87 4.54 23.65
CA GLN A 98 -0.64 3.30 22.90
C GLN A 98 -1.75 3.05 21.87
N LYS A 99 -3.01 3.31 22.21
CA LYS A 99 -4.13 3.20 21.28
C LYS A 99 -4.01 4.17 20.13
N PHE A 100 -3.63 5.42 20.42
CA PHE A 100 -3.36 6.44 19.41
C PHE A 100 -2.30 5.98 18.41
N ILE A 101 -1.11 5.57 18.89
CA ILE A 101 -0.02 5.11 18.02
C ILE A 101 -0.47 3.91 17.19
N SER A 102 -1.06 2.90 17.82
CA SER A 102 -1.50 1.68 17.15
C SER A 102 -2.54 1.96 16.07
N PHE A 103 -3.50 2.84 16.34
CA PHE A 103 -4.54 3.21 15.39
C PHE A 103 -3.96 4.00 14.21
N LYS A 104 -3.10 4.98 14.48
CA LYS A 104 -2.43 5.79 13.44
C LYS A 104 -1.60 4.90 12.50
N LEU A 105 -0.81 3.98 13.06
CA LEU A 105 0.00 3.03 12.27
C LEU A 105 -0.86 2.01 11.52
N ALA A 106 -1.94 1.53 12.13
CA ALA A 106 -2.86 0.61 11.47
C ALA A 106 -3.53 1.26 10.25
N LEU A 107 -4.02 2.50 10.38
CA LEU A 107 -4.59 3.25 9.26
C LEU A 107 -3.58 3.49 8.14
N THR A 108 -2.37 3.92 8.48
CA THR A 108 -1.29 4.12 7.50
C THR A 108 -0.94 2.83 6.79
N SER A 109 -0.76 1.73 7.53
CA SER A 109 -0.46 0.41 6.97
C SER A 109 -1.57 -0.09 6.05
N MET A 110 -2.84 0.07 6.45
CA MET A 110 -3.99 -0.31 5.63
C MET A 110 -4.04 0.50 4.33
N ALA A 111 -3.84 1.81 4.41
CA ALA A 111 -3.78 2.68 3.23
C ALA A 111 -2.65 2.28 2.27
N LEU A 112 -1.46 1.94 2.80
CA LEU A 112 -0.33 1.46 2.01
C LEU A 112 -0.62 0.11 1.34
N ILE A 113 -1.24 -0.84 2.04
CA ILE A 113 -1.65 -2.14 1.48
C ILE A 113 -2.61 -1.93 0.32
N LEU A 114 -3.64 -1.09 0.49
CA LEU A 114 -4.60 -0.76 -0.57
C LEU A 114 -3.90 -0.12 -1.77
N LEU A 115 -2.95 0.78 -1.52
CA LEU A 115 -2.19 1.45 -2.57
C LEU A 115 -1.31 0.46 -3.36
N VAL A 116 -0.69 -0.53 -2.70
CA VAL A 116 0.10 -1.57 -3.36
C VAL A 116 -0.78 -2.47 -4.21
N ILE A 117 -1.91 -2.94 -3.67
CA ILE A 117 -2.85 -3.81 -4.40
C ILE A 117 -3.36 -3.11 -5.67
N HIS A 118 -3.65 -1.80 -5.58
CA HIS A 118 -4.20 -1.03 -6.68
C HIS A 118 -3.14 -0.25 -7.49
N TYR A 119 -1.85 -0.55 -7.32
CA TYR A 119 -0.75 0.22 -7.92
C TYR A 119 -0.90 0.47 -9.42
N ASN A 120 -1.35 -0.52 -10.19
CA ASN A 120 -1.49 -0.45 -11.64
C ASN A 120 -2.87 0.04 -12.12
N VAL A 121 -3.80 0.31 -11.18
CA VAL A 121 -5.15 0.76 -11.53
C VAL A 121 -5.10 2.21 -12.02
N ARG A 122 -5.82 2.50 -13.09
CA ARG A 122 -6.05 3.86 -13.59
C ARG A 122 -7.29 4.43 -12.91
N LEU A 123 -7.12 5.49 -12.14
CA LEU A 123 -8.25 6.21 -11.53
C LEU A 123 -8.97 7.09 -12.56
N THR A 124 -8.18 7.69 -13.45
CA THR A 124 -8.69 8.54 -14.54
C THR A 124 -7.75 8.36 -15.75
N GLU A 125 -8.14 8.84 -16.93
CA GLU A 125 -7.32 8.73 -18.15
C GLU A 125 -5.89 9.27 -17.96
N LYS A 126 -5.72 10.29 -17.09
CA LYS A 126 -4.45 10.96 -16.82
C LYS A 126 -3.78 10.53 -15.51
N ILE A 127 -4.54 10.01 -14.52
CA ILE A 127 -4.05 9.73 -13.16
C ILE A 127 -4.04 8.23 -12.91
N ARG A 128 -2.86 7.70 -12.61
CA ARG A 128 -2.67 6.34 -12.12
C ARG A 128 -2.42 6.35 -10.62
N VAL A 129 -2.72 5.24 -9.94
CA VAL A 129 -2.49 5.10 -8.50
C VAL A 129 -1.01 5.32 -8.13
N TRP A 130 -0.06 5.04 -9.02
CA TRP A 130 1.35 5.29 -8.74
C TRP A 130 1.71 6.78 -8.52
N HIS A 131 0.90 7.73 -9.01
CA HIS A 131 1.09 9.16 -8.70
C HIS A 131 0.69 9.47 -7.25
N ILE A 132 -0.32 8.74 -6.70
CA ILE A 132 -0.81 8.95 -5.35
C ILE A 132 0.29 8.69 -4.31
N LYS A 133 1.16 7.70 -4.53
CA LYS A 133 2.27 7.44 -3.62
C LYS A 133 3.19 8.65 -3.44
N TYR A 134 3.46 9.39 -4.54
CA TYR A 134 4.30 10.60 -4.47
C TYR A 134 3.56 11.75 -3.80
N LEU A 135 2.25 11.85 -4.01
CA LEU A 135 1.41 12.82 -3.32
C LEU A 135 1.42 12.58 -1.80
N ILE A 136 1.26 11.32 -1.37
CA ILE A 136 1.32 10.94 0.04
C ILE A 136 2.71 11.21 0.61
N LEU A 137 3.77 10.81 -0.09
CA LEU A 137 5.14 11.04 0.32
C LEU A 137 5.43 12.55 0.51
N SER A 138 5.02 13.37 -0.44
CA SER A 138 5.14 14.83 -0.35
C SER A 138 4.34 15.40 0.81
N GLY A 139 3.10 14.92 1.01
CA GLY A 139 2.25 15.33 2.14
C GLY A 139 2.90 15.05 3.50
N TYR A 140 3.42 13.83 3.70
CA TYR A 140 4.14 13.50 4.94
C TYR A 140 5.41 14.33 5.12
N THR A 141 6.17 14.59 4.04
CA THR A 141 7.38 15.42 4.14
C THR A 141 7.05 16.84 4.60
N VAL A 142 5.97 17.42 4.07
CA VAL A 142 5.49 18.75 4.48
C VAL A 142 5.00 18.73 5.93
N LEU A 143 4.24 17.69 6.31
CA LEU A 143 3.71 17.53 7.67
C LEU A 143 4.83 17.44 8.71
N ILE A 144 5.83 16.60 8.47
CA ILE A 144 6.99 16.46 9.34
C ILE A 144 7.76 17.78 9.44
N GLY A 145 7.94 18.50 8.33
CA GLY A 145 8.56 19.82 8.34
C GLY A 145 7.79 20.83 9.20
N TYR A 146 6.47 20.80 9.14
CA TYR A 146 5.59 21.64 9.96
C TYR A 146 5.67 21.27 11.46
N GLU A 147 5.62 19.97 11.80
CA GLU A 147 5.76 19.51 13.19
C GLU A 147 7.11 19.89 13.81
N LEU A 148 8.21 19.77 13.03
CA LEU A 148 9.53 20.22 13.47
C LEU A 148 9.58 21.73 13.69
N TYR A 149 8.90 22.50 12.84
CA TYR A 149 8.79 23.94 13.04
C TYR A 149 8.04 24.29 14.34
N LEU A 150 6.92 23.60 14.61
CA LEU A 150 6.16 23.78 15.86
C LEU A 150 6.98 23.41 17.10
N LEU A 151 7.73 22.30 17.05
CA LEU A 151 8.61 21.89 18.15
C LEU A 151 9.69 22.92 18.43
N LYS A 152 10.30 23.49 17.38
CA LYS A 152 11.29 24.55 17.52
C LYS A 152 10.67 25.83 18.10
N LEU A 153 9.44 26.15 17.73
CA LEU A 153 8.73 27.30 18.30
C LEU A 153 8.44 27.10 19.78
N ALA A 154 8.02 25.88 20.18
CA ALA A 154 7.75 25.51 21.55
C ALA A 154 9.01 25.46 22.43
N GLU A 155 10.22 25.43 21.85
CA GLU A 155 11.51 25.57 22.59
C GLU A 155 11.90 27.01 22.86
N LEU A 156 11.33 27.96 22.12
CA LEU A 156 11.66 29.38 22.23
C LEU A 156 10.77 30.14 23.22
N TYR A 157 9.66 29.52 23.64
CA TYR A 157 8.69 30.08 24.60
C TYR A 157 8.55 29.21 25.84
#